data_cd8544e29268e0261f360e6c766811c0
#
_entry.id   cd8544e29268e0261f360e6c766811c0
#
_cell.length_a   1.000
_cell.length_b   1.000
_cell.length_c   1.000
_cell.angle_alpha   90.00
_cell.angle_beta   90.00
_cell.angle_gamma   90.00
#
_symmetry.space_group_name_H-M   'P 1'
#
loop_
_entity.id
_entity.type
_entity.pdbx_description
1 polymer ?
#
loop_
_entity_poly.entity_id
_entity_poly.type
_entity_poly.pdbx_seq_one_letter_code
_entity_poly.pdbx_strand_id
1 'polypeptide(L)'
;MKIGESIINELIKEKEVVSASVVGSYSENKKIEKIGDLDIVVVCKKLTKKIFFNILKRVKNKKYKYNLLINSTFGPMKINSINSLPVHLMIYDINSHVDHVIKSPFTCYDWERSKIFRGKPLKKIFSAQRLQLNDFTDSRR
;
A
#
# COMPACT_ATOMS: atom_id res chain seq x y z
N MET A 1 -7.82 -17.76 -1.70
CA MET A 1 -7.03 -16.52 -1.89
C MET A 1 -7.09 -15.68 -0.62
N LYS A 2 -5.96 -15.22 -0.16
CA LYS A 2 -5.89 -14.38 1.04
C LYS A 2 -6.50 -13.00 0.78
N ILE A 3 -6.97 -12.35 1.84
CA ILE A 3 -7.70 -11.08 1.73
C ILE A 3 -6.85 -9.99 1.06
N GLY A 4 -5.57 -9.88 1.40
CA GLY A 4 -4.68 -8.89 0.80
C GLY A 4 -4.57 -9.07 -0.72
N GLU A 5 -4.36 -10.30 -1.17
CA GLU A 5 -4.29 -10.62 -2.60
C GLU A 5 -5.61 -10.32 -3.31
N SER A 6 -6.72 -10.61 -2.66
CA SER A 6 -8.05 -10.34 -3.21
C SER A 6 -8.25 -8.84 -3.45
N ILE A 7 -7.82 -8.01 -2.50
CA ILE A 7 -7.94 -6.56 -2.61
C ILE A 7 -7.05 -6.02 -3.73
N ILE A 8 -5.78 -6.41 -3.78
CA ILE A 8 -4.88 -5.90 -4.81
C ILE A 8 -5.25 -6.40 -6.21
N ASN A 9 -5.83 -7.59 -6.33
CA ASN A 9 -6.38 -8.07 -7.60
C ASN A 9 -7.50 -7.15 -8.09
N GLU A 10 -8.32 -6.64 -7.19
CA GLU A 10 -9.39 -5.70 -7.53
C GLU A 10 -8.83 -4.34 -7.92
N LEU A 11 -7.84 -3.86 -7.17
CA LEU A 11 -7.22 -2.56 -7.41
C LEU A 11 -6.51 -2.46 -8.75
N ILE A 12 -5.81 -3.51 -9.16
CA ILE A 12 -5.05 -3.49 -10.42
C ILE A 12 -5.95 -3.48 -11.66
N LYS A 13 -7.23 -3.75 -11.51
CA LYS A 13 -8.21 -3.62 -12.60
C LYS A 13 -8.47 -2.17 -12.96
N GLU A 14 -8.18 -1.22 -12.08
CA GLU A 14 -8.31 0.20 -12.39
C GLU A 14 -7.19 0.60 -13.35
N LYS A 15 -7.58 1.21 -14.49
CA LYS A 15 -6.68 1.51 -15.60
C LYS A 15 -5.46 2.34 -15.19
N GLU A 16 -5.66 3.29 -14.29
CA GLU A 16 -4.58 4.20 -13.89
C GLU A 16 -3.64 3.62 -12.83
N VAL A 17 -4.00 2.48 -12.22
CA VAL A 17 -3.17 1.84 -11.22
C VAL A 17 -2.06 1.05 -11.89
N VAL A 18 -0.81 1.41 -11.61
CA VAL A 18 0.36 0.72 -12.13
C VAL A 18 0.94 -0.28 -11.14
N SER A 19 0.66 -0.08 -9.85
CA SER A 19 1.16 -0.96 -8.79
C SER A 19 0.20 -0.99 -7.62
N ALA A 20 -0.02 -2.19 -7.07
CA ALA A 20 -0.76 -2.39 -5.83
C ALA A 20 0.01 -3.44 -5.02
N SER A 21 0.45 -3.09 -3.82
CA SER A 21 1.30 -3.93 -2.99
C SER A 21 0.77 -4.03 -1.57
N VAL A 22 0.80 -5.23 -1.01
CA VAL A 22 0.54 -5.45 0.41
C VAL A 22 1.87 -5.32 1.14
N VAL A 23 1.92 -4.42 2.12
CA VAL A 23 3.14 -4.10 2.85
C VAL A 23 2.93 -4.31 4.36
N GLY A 24 3.99 -4.13 5.14
CA GLY A 24 3.91 -4.26 6.59
C GLY A 24 3.81 -5.70 7.07
N SER A 25 3.21 -5.90 8.23
CA SER A 25 3.18 -7.20 8.92
C SER A 25 2.53 -8.32 8.13
N TYR A 26 1.50 -8.00 7.33
CA TYR A 26 0.80 -8.99 6.52
C TYR A 26 1.73 -9.60 5.46
N SER A 27 2.63 -8.80 4.89
CA SER A 27 3.57 -9.26 3.88
C SER A 27 4.59 -10.27 4.41
N GLU A 28 4.72 -10.38 5.72
CA GLU A 28 5.61 -11.35 6.39
C GLU A 28 4.92 -12.67 6.71
N ASN A 29 3.77 -12.94 6.10
CA ASN A 29 2.99 -14.18 6.28
C ASN A 29 2.43 -14.40 7.68
N LYS A 30 2.25 -13.37 8.46
CA LYS A 30 1.61 -13.46 9.76
C LYS A 30 0.10 -13.71 9.60
N LYS A 31 -0.49 -14.42 10.54
CA LYS A 31 -1.94 -14.62 10.56
C LYS A 31 -2.64 -13.28 10.74
N ILE A 32 -3.73 -13.08 9.99
CA ILE A 32 -4.45 -11.80 9.99
C ILE A 32 -4.96 -11.41 11.38
N GLU A 33 -5.31 -12.37 12.21
CA GLU A 33 -5.76 -12.12 13.59
C GLU A 33 -4.67 -11.52 14.48
N LYS A 34 -3.41 -11.65 14.06
CA LYS A 34 -2.24 -11.17 14.83
C LYS A 34 -1.68 -9.85 14.32
N ILE A 35 -2.08 -9.41 13.13
CA ILE A 35 -1.52 -8.18 12.53
C ILE A 35 -2.35 -6.92 12.83
N GLY A 36 -3.62 -7.08 13.15
CA GLY A 36 -4.48 -5.95 13.49
C GLY A 36 -4.97 -5.14 12.31
N ASP A 37 -4.14 -4.86 11.32
CA ASP A 37 -4.51 -4.08 10.14
C ASP A 37 -3.77 -4.57 8.89
N LEU A 38 -4.26 -4.12 7.75
CA LEU A 38 -3.72 -4.46 6.45
C LEU A 38 -3.28 -3.18 5.74
N ASP A 39 -2.01 -3.10 5.39
CA ASP A 39 -1.44 -1.93 4.73
C ASP A 39 -1.26 -2.21 3.24
N ILE A 40 -1.82 -1.34 2.40
CA ILE A 40 -1.75 -1.46 0.95
C ILE A 40 -1.26 -0.15 0.35
N VAL A 41 -0.24 -0.26 -0.51
CA VAL A 41 0.31 0.88 -1.25
C VAL A 41 -0.13 0.77 -2.70
N VAL A 42 -0.75 1.84 -3.20
CA VAL A 42 -1.22 1.93 -4.58
C VAL A 42 -0.49 3.08 -5.26
N VAL A 43 0.08 2.83 -6.43
CA VAL A 43 0.72 3.87 -7.24
C VAL A 43 0.00 3.97 -8.57
N CYS A 44 -0.38 5.17 -8.95
CA CYS A 44 -1.11 5.48 -10.18
C CYS A 44 -0.23 6.28 -11.13
N LYS A 45 -0.44 6.09 -12.44
CA LYS A 45 0.16 6.97 -13.47
C LYS A 45 -0.31 8.39 -13.29
N LYS A 46 -1.60 8.54 -13.08
CA LYS A 46 -2.28 9.82 -12.89
C LYS A 46 -3.26 9.64 -11.74
N LEU A 47 -3.27 10.57 -10.82
CA LEU A 47 -4.19 10.56 -9.70
C LEU A 47 -5.00 11.84 -9.69
N THR A 48 -6.31 11.69 -9.90
CA THR A 48 -7.30 12.75 -9.78
C THR A 48 -8.27 12.36 -8.68
N LYS A 49 -9.10 13.31 -8.25
CA LYS A 49 -10.18 13.04 -7.30
C LYS A 49 -11.08 11.89 -7.77
N LYS A 50 -11.41 11.89 -9.05
CA LYS A 50 -12.25 10.85 -9.66
C LYS A 50 -11.59 9.49 -9.57
N ILE A 51 -10.31 9.40 -9.92
CA ILE A 51 -9.55 8.15 -9.87
C ILE A 51 -9.44 7.65 -8.43
N PHE A 52 -9.15 8.55 -7.50
CA PHE A 52 -9.10 8.23 -6.07
C PHE A 52 -10.41 7.60 -5.58
N PHE A 53 -11.54 8.23 -5.89
CA PHE A 53 -12.85 7.71 -5.50
C PHE A 53 -13.19 6.40 -6.20
N ASN A 54 -12.78 6.23 -7.47
CA ASN A 54 -12.99 4.97 -8.18
C ASN A 54 -12.23 3.82 -7.51
N ILE A 55 -11.01 4.08 -7.08
CA ILE A 55 -10.21 3.09 -6.34
C ILE A 55 -10.91 2.68 -5.03
N LEU A 56 -11.34 3.66 -4.25
CA LEU A 56 -12.08 3.39 -3.02
C LEU A 56 -13.34 2.57 -3.27
N LYS A 57 -14.09 2.92 -4.31
CA LYS A 57 -15.31 2.22 -4.71
C LYS A 57 -15.06 0.76 -5.04
N ARG A 58 -13.99 0.47 -5.79
CA ARG A 58 -13.65 -0.91 -6.14
C ARG A 58 -13.47 -1.78 -4.93
N VAL A 59 -12.75 -1.26 -3.93
CA VAL A 59 -12.49 -2.00 -2.70
C VAL A 59 -13.78 -2.16 -1.91
N LYS A 60 -14.57 -1.10 -1.75
CA LYS A 60 -15.79 -1.12 -0.95
C LYS A 60 -16.89 -1.97 -1.53
N ASN A 61 -17.00 -2.05 -2.87
CA ASN A 61 -18.12 -2.71 -3.54
C ASN A 61 -17.96 -4.22 -3.63
N LYS A 62 -16.76 -4.74 -3.42
CA LYS A 62 -16.54 -6.18 -3.42
C LYS A 62 -16.82 -6.75 -2.03
N LYS A 63 -17.50 -7.88 -1.97
CA LYS A 63 -17.76 -8.58 -0.71
C LYS A 63 -16.56 -9.40 -0.30
N TYR A 64 -16.18 -9.28 0.96
CA TYR A 64 -15.07 -10.03 1.55
C TYR A 64 -15.56 -10.78 2.80
N LYS A 65 -14.75 -11.71 3.26
CA LYS A 65 -15.01 -12.45 4.49
C LYS A 65 -15.09 -11.51 5.70
N TYR A 66 -14.32 -10.44 5.68
CA TYR A 66 -14.28 -9.44 6.76
C TYR A 66 -14.98 -8.17 6.34
N ASN A 67 -15.53 -7.46 7.33
CA ASN A 67 -16.02 -6.10 7.12
C ASN A 67 -14.80 -5.17 7.08
N LEU A 68 -14.54 -4.55 5.93
CA LEU A 68 -13.36 -3.70 5.76
C LEU A 68 -13.61 -2.29 6.30
N LEU A 69 -12.73 -1.83 7.18
CA LEU A 69 -12.70 -0.45 7.65
C LEU A 69 -11.57 0.26 6.92
N ILE A 70 -11.91 0.94 5.82
CA ILE A 70 -10.92 1.54 4.93
C ILE A 70 -10.52 2.92 5.43
N ASN A 71 -9.21 3.11 5.63
CA ASN A 71 -8.62 4.38 5.97
C ASN A 71 -7.59 4.75 4.91
N SER A 72 -7.81 5.88 4.24
CA SER A 72 -6.89 6.40 3.21
C SER A 72 -5.92 7.44 3.77
N THR A 73 -5.94 7.68 5.09
CA THR A 73 -5.01 8.58 5.76
C THR A 73 -4.14 7.80 6.73
N PHE A 74 -2.99 8.36 7.08
CA PHE A 74 -2.13 7.78 8.09
C PHE A 74 -2.74 7.96 9.48
N GLY A 75 -2.59 6.92 10.30
CA GLY A 75 -2.98 6.96 11.70
C GLY A 75 -3.51 5.60 12.15
N PRO A 76 -3.37 5.30 13.44
CA PRO A 76 -3.90 4.06 13.99
C PRO A 76 -5.41 4.06 13.96
N MET A 77 -6.00 2.92 13.66
CA MET A 77 -7.43 2.71 13.73
C MET A 77 -7.75 1.80 14.90
N LYS A 78 -8.75 2.18 15.68
CA LYS A 78 -9.27 1.32 16.75
C LYS A 78 -10.30 0.36 16.16
N ILE A 79 -10.16 -0.92 16.48
CA ILE A 79 -11.09 -1.95 16.05
C ILE A 79 -12.00 -2.28 17.23
N ASN A 80 -13.30 -2.07 17.04
CA ASN A 80 -14.30 -2.40 18.05
C ASN A 80 -15.19 -3.56 17.64
N SER A 81 -14.91 -4.20 16.50
CA SER A 81 -15.73 -5.27 15.97
C SER A 81 -14.88 -6.50 15.65
N ILE A 82 -15.36 -7.67 16.03
CA ILE A 82 -14.64 -8.93 15.89
C ILE A 82 -14.37 -9.29 14.43
N ASN A 83 -15.29 -8.97 13.52
CA ASN A 83 -15.21 -9.34 12.12
C ASN A 83 -14.78 -8.19 11.22
N SER A 84 -14.22 -7.13 11.80
CA SER A 84 -13.75 -5.98 11.04
C SER A 84 -12.24 -6.02 10.86
N LEU A 85 -11.80 -5.62 9.68
CA LEU A 85 -10.39 -5.53 9.33
C LEU A 85 -10.08 -4.10 8.89
N PRO A 86 -9.25 -3.36 9.63
CA PRO A 86 -8.77 -2.06 9.16
C PRO A 86 -7.86 -2.23 7.96
N VAL A 87 -8.09 -1.42 6.93
CA VAL A 87 -7.27 -1.39 5.73
C VAL A 87 -6.73 0.02 5.57
N HIS A 88 -5.41 0.16 5.70
CA HIS A 88 -4.72 1.40 5.38
C HIS A 88 -4.40 1.40 3.90
N LEU A 89 -5.15 2.20 3.16
CA LEU A 89 -5.01 2.31 1.71
C LEU A 89 -4.26 3.60 1.39
N MET A 90 -2.98 3.45 1.07
CA MET A 90 -2.09 4.59 0.78
C MET A 90 -1.96 4.74 -0.73
N ILE A 91 -2.55 5.81 -1.27
CA ILE A 91 -2.68 6.03 -2.71
C ILE A 91 -1.78 7.18 -3.14
N TYR A 92 -0.90 6.92 -4.10
CA TYR A 92 0.07 7.87 -4.64
C TYR A 92 -0.03 7.92 -6.16
N ASP A 93 0.33 9.06 -6.75
CA ASP A 93 0.81 9.07 -8.12
C ASP A 93 2.33 8.78 -8.11
N ILE A 94 2.94 8.71 -9.29
CA ILE A 94 4.37 8.38 -9.38
C ILE A 94 5.21 9.43 -8.67
N ASN A 95 4.92 10.71 -8.88
CA ASN A 95 5.71 11.80 -8.29
C ASN A 95 5.62 11.81 -6.76
N SER A 96 4.43 11.66 -6.20
CA SER A 96 4.26 11.65 -4.75
C SER A 96 4.86 10.39 -4.12
N HIS A 97 4.85 9.26 -4.84
CA HIS A 97 5.53 8.06 -4.37
C HIS A 97 7.04 8.24 -4.33
N VAL A 98 7.63 8.80 -5.40
CA VAL A 98 9.07 9.11 -5.46
C VAL A 98 9.45 10.05 -4.32
N ASP A 99 8.66 11.09 -4.09
CA ASP A 99 8.89 12.04 -3.01
C ASP A 99 8.85 11.35 -1.65
N HIS A 100 7.91 10.43 -1.46
CA HIS A 100 7.81 9.66 -0.21
C HIS A 100 9.02 8.75 -0.01
N VAL A 101 9.51 8.10 -1.07
CA VAL A 101 10.73 7.27 -0.98
C VAL A 101 11.91 8.10 -0.54
N ILE A 102 12.06 9.30 -1.09
CA ILE A 102 13.17 10.20 -0.76
C ILE A 102 13.10 10.63 0.71
N LYS A 103 11.89 10.95 1.19
CA LYS A 103 11.68 11.43 2.57
C LYS A 103 11.70 10.32 3.61
N SER A 104 11.33 9.11 3.22
CA SER A 104 11.20 7.96 4.14
C SER A 104 11.83 6.71 3.54
N PRO A 105 13.14 6.74 3.23
CA PRO A 105 13.78 5.65 2.49
C PRO A 105 13.77 4.31 3.23
N PHE A 106 13.85 4.31 4.55
CA PHE A 106 13.86 3.05 5.31
C PHE A 106 12.50 2.37 5.27
N THR A 107 11.42 3.12 5.43
CA THR A 107 10.06 2.60 5.32
C THR A 107 9.81 2.06 3.92
N CYS A 108 10.16 2.83 2.89
CA CYS A 108 9.94 2.43 1.51
C CYS A 108 10.85 1.27 1.08
N TYR A 109 12.01 1.15 1.68
CA TYR A 109 12.86 -0.03 1.49
C TYR A 109 12.14 -1.30 1.93
N ASP A 110 11.47 -1.27 3.09
CA ASP A 110 10.67 -2.40 3.55
C ASP A 110 9.49 -2.68 2.61
N TRP A 111 8.81 -1.63 2.16
CA TRP A 111 7.68 -1.76 1.24
C TRP A 111 8.09 -2.47 -0.05
N GLU A 112 9.23 -2.10 -0.64
CA GLU A 112 9.65 -2.68 -1.92
C GLU A 112 10.14 -4.11 -1.80
N ARG A 113 10.33 -4.62 -0.59
CA ARG A 113 10.68 -6.01 -0.35
C ARG A 113 9.47 -6.93 -0.32
N SER A 114 8.26 -6.37 -0.34
CA SER A 114 7.05 -7.18 -0.36
C SER A 114 6.99 -8.06 -1.60
N LYS A 115 6.61 -9.32 -1.39
CA LYS A 115 6.38 -10.29 -2.46
C LYS A 115 4.91 -10.40 -2.83
N ILE A 116 4.04 -9.66 -2.16
CA ILE A 116 2.59 -9.68 -2.39
C ILE A 116 2.21 -8.40 -3.11
N PHE A 117 2.23 -8.43 -4.43
CA PHE A 117 1.94 -7.25 -5.26
C PHE A 117 1.31 -7.67 -6.58
N ARG A 118 0.69 -6.69 -7.26
CA ARG A 118 0.18 -6.82 -8.62
C ARG A 118 0.63 -5.62 -9.43
N GLY A 119 0.81 -5.85 -10.74
CA GLY A 119 1.35 -4.83 -11.62
C GLY A 119 2.85 -4.69 -11.43
N LYS A 120 3.35 -3.46 -11.56
CA LYS A 120 4.77 -3.19 -11.46
C LYS A 120 5.22 -3.23 -9.99
N PRO A 121 6.28 -3.97 -9.63
CA PRO A 121 6.77 -3.92 -8.25
C PRO A 121 7.28 -2.52 -7.90
N LEU A 122 7.14 -2.13 -6.65
CA LEU A 122 7.51 -0.78 -6.19
C LEU A 122 8.97 -0.44 -6.51
N LYS A 123 9.88 -1.40 -6.37
CA LYS A 123 11.31 -1.19 -6.68
C LYS A 123 11.57 -0.81 -8.14
N LYS A 124 10.65 -1.16 -9.05
CA LYS A 124 10.76 -0.82 -10.48
C LYS A 124 10.21 0.56 -10.80
N ILE A 125 9.43 1.14 -9.91
CA ILE A 125 8.93 2.52 -10.05
C ILE A 125 10.03 3.49 -9.60
N PHE A 126 10.46 3.36 -8.36
CA PHE A 126 11.58 4.10 -7.81
C PHE A 126 12.06 3.38 -6.55
N SER A 127 13.32 2.92 -6.58
CA SER A 127 13.84 2.09 -5.49
C SER A 127 14.59 2.93 -4.46
N ALA A 128 14.30 2.69 -3.18
CA ALA A 128 15.10 3.22 -2.08
C ALA A 128 16.55 2.72 -2.13
N GLN A 129 16.79 1.58 -2.77
CA GLN A 129 18.12 1.03 -2.94
C GLN A 129 18.98 1.86 -3.91
N ARG A 130 18.36 2.71 -4.75
CA ARG A 130 19.08 3.65 -5.61
C ARG A 130 19.71 4.80 -4.82
N LEU A 131 19.18 5.07 -3.63
CA LEU A 131 19.77 6.04 -2.73
C LEU A 131 21.03 5.40 -2.16
N GLN A 132 22.16 6.01 -2.47
CA GLN A 132 23.44 5.47 -2.06
C GLN A 132 23.70 5.74 -0.58
N LEU A 133 24.62 4.98 0.00
CA LEU A 133 25.01 5.16 1.39
C LEU A 133 25.43 6.61 1.69
N ASN A 134 26.05 7.28 0.73
CA ASN A 134 26.44 8.68 0.85
C ASN A 134 25.23 9.60 1.05
N ASP A 135 24.12 9.34 0.37
CA ASP A 135 22.91 10.14 0.50
C ASP A 135 22.34 10.02 1.91
N PHE A 136 22.35 8.83 2.47
CA PHE A 136 21.91 8.60 3.85
C PHE A 136 22.83 9.29 4.85
N THR A 137 24.14 9.23 4.61
CA THR A 137 25.13 9.88 5.47
C THR A 137 24.95 11.40 5.45
N ASP A 138 24.78 11.97 4.27
CA ASP A 138 24.58 13.41 4.10
C ASP A 138 23.29 13.89 4.77
N SER A 139 22.23 13.13 4.69
CA SER A 139 20.96 13.47 5.35
C SER A 139 21.02 13.40 6.87
N ARG A 140 22.04 12.77 7.43
CA ARG A 140 22.26 12.67 8.89
C ARG A 140 23.15 13.76 9.46
N ARG A 141 23.76 14.55 8.63
CA ARG A 141 24.68 15.62 9.04
C ARG A 141 23.97 16.89 9.51
#